data_004d633c6f439cbb477504699cc7204c
#
_entry.id   004d633c6f439cbb477504699cc7204c
#
_cell.length_a   1.000
_cell.length_b   1.000
_cell.length_c   1.000
_cell.angle_alpha   90.00
_cell.angle_beta   90.00
_cell.angle_gamma   90.00
#
_symmetry.space_group_name_H-M   'P 1'
#
loop_
_entity.id
_entity.type
_entity.pdbx_description
1 polymer ?
#
loop_
_entity_poly.entity_id
_entity_poly.type
_entity_poly.pdbx_seq_one_letter_code
_entity_poly.pdbx_strand_id
1 'polypeptide(L)'
;FFLYGSTSKKQREEMIDRFQHDPQGPPIMILSLKAGGVGLNLTRANHVFHFDRWWNPAVENQATDRVFRIGQTRNVQVHKFVCTGTLEEKINDMIESKKQLAEQVVGAGEDWLTEMDTDQLRNLLILDRNAVIEEDEV
;
A
#
# COMPACT_ATOMS: atom_id res chain seq x y z
N PHE A 1 -13.77 11.23 1.77
CA PHE A 1 -14.28 10.23 2.72
C PHE A 1 -13.14 9.55 3.45
N PHE A 2 -13.42 9.15 4.69
CA PHE A 2 -12.49 8.36 5.49
C PHE A 2 -13.18 7.09 5.99
N LEU A 3 -12.70 5.92 5.57
CA LEU A 3 -13.23 4.62 5.91
C LEU A 3 -12.23 3.87 6.79
N TYR A 4 -12.64 3.50 7.99
CA TYR A 4 -11.81 2.85 9.01
C TYR A 4 -12.56 1.69 9.71
N GLY A 5 -11.88 0.97 10.61
CA GLY A 5 -12.39 -0.28 11.17
C GLY A 5 -13.76 -0.21 11.86
N SER A 6 -14.08 0.91 12.51
CA SER A 6 -15.39 1.10 13.18
C SER A 6 -16.48 1.67 12.27
N THR A 7 -16.21 1.93 10.99
CA THR A 7 -17.25 2.36 10.04
C THR A 7 -18.28 1.25 9.86
N SER A 8 -19.56 1.55 10.16
CA SER A 8 -20.64 0.58 10.03
C SER A 8 -20.80 0.12 8.58
N LYS A 9 -21.38 -1.08 8.37
CA LYS A 9 -21.61 -1.63 7.05
C LYS A 9 -22.44 -0.67 6.17
N LYS A 10 -23.51 -0.10 6.70
CA LYS A 10 -24.37 0.84 5.99
C LYS A 10 -23.62 2.11 5.55
N GLN A 11 -22.87 2.72 6.47
CA GLN A 11 -22.06 3.90 6.15
C GLN A 11 -21.00 3.60 5.09
N ARG A 12 -20.39 2.42 5.15
CA ARG A 12 -19.40 1.96 4.18
C ARG A 12 -20.01 1.86 2.78
N GLU A 13 -21.16 1.20 2.66
CA GLU A 13 -21.86 1.04 1.39
C GLU A 13 -22.26 2.41 0.80
N GLU A 14 -22.79 3.31 1.62
CA GLU A 14 -23.16 4.67 1.22
C GLU A 14 -21.94 5.50 0.75
N MET A 15 -20.83 5.45 1.48
CA MET A 15 -19.60 6.15 1.10
C MET A 15 -19.04 5.63 -0.23
N ILE A 16 -19.06 4.31 -0.43
CA ILE A 16 -18.56 3.69 -1.66
C ILE A 16 -19.47 4.06 -2.84
N ASP A 17 -20.78 3.97 -2.67
CA ASP A 17 -21.74 4.31 -3.71
C ASP A 17 -21.60 5.77 -4.14
N ARG A 18 -21.53 6.70 -3.19
CA ARG A 18 -21.29 8.10 -3.49
C ARG A 18 -19.94 8.35 -4.13
N PHE A 19 -18.89 7.68 -3.69
CA PHE A 19 -17.58 7.81 -4.32
C PHE A 19 -17.59 7.28 -5.75
N GLN A 20 -18.28 6.19 -6.02
CA GLN A 20 -18.31 5.55 -7.34
C GLN A 20 -19.22 6.27 -8.35
N HIS A 21 -20.39 6.73 -7.92
CA HIS A 21 -21.46 7.11 -8.83
C HIS A 21 -21.88 8.58 -8.74
N ASP A 22 -21.59 9.27 -7.64
CA ASP A 22 -21.96 10.68 -7.50
C ASP A 22 -20.94 11.59 -8.22
N PRO A 23 -21.33 12.32 -9.30
CA PRO A 23 -20.43 13.23 -10.01
C PRO A 23 -19.92 14.37 -9.10
N GLN A 24 -20.70 14.75 -8.08
CA GLN A 24 -20.34 15.74 -7.09
C GLN A 24 -19.77 15.13 -5.80
N GLY A 25 -19.60 13.81 -5.80
CA GLY A 25 -19.00 13.07 -4.69
C GLY A 25 -17.54 13.47 -4.45
N PRO A 26 -17.02 13.17 -3.27
CA PRO A 26 -15.65 13.55 -2.91
C PRO A 26 -14.64 12.89 -3.86
N PRO A 27 -13.63 13.64 -4.32
CA PRO A 27 -12.62 13.14 -5.24
C PRO A 27 -11.61 12.20 -4.57
N ILE A 28 -11.53 12.22 -3.23
CA ILE A 28 -10.57 11.46 -2.44
C ILE A 28 -11.29 10.56 -1.45
N MET A 29 -10.85 9.30 -1.38
CA MET A 29 -11.25 8.34 -0.36
C MET A 29 -10.02 7.84 0.38
N ILE A 30 -10.00 8.02 1.70
CA ILE A 30 -8.95 7.52 2.57
C ILE A 30 -9.43 6.22 3.20
N LEU A 31 -8.60 5.18 3.12
CA LEU A 31 -8.89 3.86 3.62
C LEU A 31 -7.82 3.44 4.62
N SER A 32 -8.21 2.97 5.80
CA SER A 32 -7.22 2.23 6.60
C SER A 32 -6.99 0.84 5.96
N LEU A 33 -5.76 0.37 5.95
CA LEU A 33 -5.40 -0.92 5.34
C LEU A 33 -6.25 -2.08 5.88
N LYS A 34 -6.52 -2.07 7.19
CA LYS A 34 -7.34 -3.10 7.86
C LYS A 34 -8.84 -2.96 7.61
N ALA A 35 -9.33 -1.74 7.41
CA ALA A 35 -10.78 -1.48 7.25
C ALA A 35 -11.29 -1.75 5.85
N GLY A 36 -10.39 -1.77 4.92
CA GLY A 36 -10.73 -2.01 3.55
C GLY A 36 -11.15 -3.45 3.23
N GLY A 37 -11.83 -4.18 4.07
CA GLY A 37 -12.24 -5.57 3.92
C GLY A 37 -12.40 -6.11 2.50
N VAL A 38 -12.59 -7.38 2.35
CA VAL A 38 -12.72 -8.06 1.05
C VAL A 38 -13.89 -7.46 0.26
N GLY A 39 -13.67 -7.16 -1.02
CA GLY A 39 -14.75 -6.92 -1.96
C GLY A 39 -15.08 -5.47 -2.32
N LEU A 40 -14.33 -4.47 -1.84
CA LEU A 40 -14.55 -3.10 -2.29
C LEU A 40 -14.23 -2.95 -3.79
N ASN A 41 -15.10 -2.27 -4.51
CA ASN A 41 -14.89 -1.89 -5.89
C ASN A 41 -14.76 -0.36 -5.98
N LEU A 42 -13.57 0.15 -6.35
CA LEU A 42 -13.26 1.57 -6.39
C LEU A 42 -12.73 1.99 -7.78
N THR A 43 -13.32 1.44 -8.82
CA THR A 43 -12.88 1.63 -10.22
C THR A 43 -13.04 3.06 -10.74
N ARG A 44 -13.77 3.93 -10.03
CA ARG A 44 -13.74 5.37 -10.33
C ARG A 44 -12.37 6.00 -10.07
N ALA A 45 -11.62 5.49 -9.09
CA ALA A 45 -10.27 5.95 -8.83
C ALA A 45 -9.31 5.47 -9.93
N ASN A 46 -8.32 6.28 -10.23
CA ASN A 46 -7.20 5.93 -11.11
C ASN A 46 -5.84 6.29 -10.51
N HIS A 47 -5.83 6.79 -9.28
CA HIS A 47 -4.64 7.00 -8.48
C HIS A 47 -4.80 6.28 -7.14
N VAL A 48 -3.76 5.58 -6.72
CA VAL A 48 -3.65 4.94 -5.42
C VAL A 48 -2.42 5.47 -4.72
N PHE A 49 -2.58 5.95 -3.50
CA PHE A 49 -1.49 6.44 -2.67
C PHE A 49 -1.33 5.53 -1.46
N HIS A 50 -0.21 4.81 -1.38
CA HIS A 50 0.20 4.12 -0.18
C HIS A 50 0.99 5.09 0.70
N PHE A 51 0.30 5.68 1.69
CA PHE A 51 0.88 6.66 2.59
C PHE A 51 1.81 6.00 3.61
N ASP A 52 1.35 4.88 4.18
CA ASP A 52 2.15 4.04 5.06
C ASP A 52 2.62 2.80 4.30
N ARG A 53 3.89 2.45 4.44
CA ARG A 53 4.41 1.20 3.90
C ARG A 53 4.12 0.06 4.86
N TRP A 54 3.63 -1.04 4.31
CA TRP A 54 3.43 -2.27 5.07
C TRP A 54 4.48 -3.29 4.65
N TRP A 55 5.09 -3.92 5.64
CA TRP A 55 6.14 -4.92 5.44
C TRP A 55 5.69 -6.17 4.65
N ASN A 56 4.38 -6.46 4.59
CA ASN A 56 3.82 -7.51 3.74
C ASN A 56 3.27 -6.91 2.44
N PRO A 57 3.93 -7.14 1.29
CA PRO A 57 3.50 -6.59 0.01
C PRO A 57 2.10 -7.07 -0.43
N ALA A 58 1.64 -8.23 0.05
CA ALA A 58 0.31 -8.73 -0.26
C ALA A 58 -0.80 -7.80 0.24
N VAL A 59 -0.59 -7.12 1.36
CA VAL A 59 -1.55 -6.14 1.91
C VAL A 59 -1.63 -4.90 1.03
N GLU A 60 -0.50 -4.39 0.55
CA GLU A 60 -0.47 -3.25 -0.39
C GLU A 60 -1.10 -3.63 -1.73
N ASN A 61 -0.77 -4.80 -2.26
CA ASN A 61 -1.34 -5.31 -3.50
C ASN A 61 -2.86 -5.47 -3.37
N GLN A 62 -3.34 -6.02 -2.27
CA GLN A 62 -4.77 -6.14 -2.01
C GLN A 62 -5.48 -4.77 -1.97
N ALA A 63 -4.83 -3.73 -1.45
CA ALA A 63 -5.37 -2.38 -1.47
C ALA A 63 -5.41 -1.80 -2.89
N THR A 64 -4.38 -2.02 -3.69
CA THR A 64 -4.32 -1.62 -5.11
C THR A 64 -5.38 -2.35 -5.95
N ASP A 65 -5.61 -3.63 -5.73
CA ASP A 65 -6.58 -4.46 -6.46
C ASP A 65 -8.03 -3.99 -6.30
N ARG A 66 -8.31 -3.09 -5.36
CA ARG A 66 -9.64 -2.48 -5.22
C ARG A 66 -9.92 -1.47 -6.32
N VAL A 67 -8.89 -0.83 -6.83
CA VAL A 67 -8.93 0.14 -7.92
C VAL A 67 -8.64 -0.57 -9.24
N PHE A 68 -7.63 -1.44 -9.27
CA PHE A 68 -7.26 -2.24 -10.42
C PHE A 68 -8.10 -3.52 -10.50
N ARG A 69 -9.35 -3.37 -10.92
CA ARG A 69 -10.34 -4.45 -10.92
C ARG A 69 -11.14 -4.48 -12.21
N ILE A 70 -11.89 -5.57 -12.46
CA ILE A 70 -12.82 -5.68 -13.58
C ILE A 70 -13.77 -4.48 -13.58
N GLY A 71 -13.84 -3.78 -14.71
CA GLY A 71 -14.58 -2.52 -14.87
C GLY A 71 -13.71 -1.26 -14.80
N GLN A 72 -12.42 -1.37 -14.51
CA GLN A 72 -11.47 -0.27 -14.64
C GLN A 72 -11.16 -0.01 -16.12
N THR A 73 -11.42 1.21 -16.57
CA THR A 73 -11.22 1.62 -17.98
C THR A 73 -10.06 2.58 -18.16
N ARG A 74 -9.43 3.02 -17.05
CA ARG A 74 -8.34 3.99 -17.05
C ARG A 74 -7.05 3.34 -16.55
N ASN A 75 -5.92 3.91 -16.95
CA ASN A 75 -4.64 3.55 -16.37
C ASN A 75 -4.63 3.90 -14.88
N VAL A 76 -4.25 2.94 -14.05
CA VAL A 76 -4.11 3.13 -12.60
C VAL A 76 -2.67 3.47 -12.29
N GLN A 77 -2.46 4.61 -11.64
CA GLN A 77 -1.16 5.03 -11.13
C GLN A 77 -1.07 4.73 -9.63
N VAL A 78 -0.01 4.04 -9.24
CA VAL A 78 0.23 3.68 -7.84
C VAL A 78 1.44 4.46 -7.33
N HIS A 79 1.21 5.25 -6.30
CA HIS A 79 2.22 6.08 -5.65
C HIS A 79 2.53 5.49 -4.27
N LYS A 80 3.80 5.30 -3.98
CA LYS A 80 4.25 4.78 -2.69
C LYS A 80 5.18 5.80 -2.04
N PHE A 81 4.80 6.28 -0.87
CA PHE A 81 5.67 7.13 -0.07
C PHE A 81 6.63 6.28 0.74
N VAL A 82 7.89 6.68 0.75
CA VAL A 82 8.95 6.02 1.50
C VAL A 82 9.77 7.09 2.20
N CYS A 83 9.86 7.01 3.52
CA CYS A 83 10.73 7.91 4.29
C CYS A 83 12.18 7.47 4.17
N THR A 84 12.99 8.27 3.49
CA THR A 84 14.42 8.01 3.29
C THR A 84 15.18 7.96 4.63
N GLY A 85 16.14 7.07 4.76
CA GLY A 85 16.95 6.87 5.97
C GLY A 85 16.22 6.14 7.10
N THR A 86 15.02 5.64 6.86
CA THR A 86 14.21 4.96 7.87
C THR A 86 14.04 3.46 7.61
N LEU A 87 13.36 2.80 8.53
CA LEU A 87 12.93 1.41 8.37
C LEU A 87 12.08 1.19 7.10
N GLU A 88 11.29 2.18 6.68
CA GLU A 88 10.46 2.07 5.48
C GLU A 88 11.28 1.90 4.21
N GLU A 89 12.38 2.64 4.06
CA GLU A 89 13.29 2.49 2.93
C GLU A 89 13.90 1.09 2.89
N LYS A 90 14.40 0.60 4.02
CA LYS A 90 14.97 -0.74 4.12
C LYS A 90 13.95 -1.84 3.83
N ILE A 91 12.72 -1.70 4.30
CA ILE A 91 11.61 -2.60 3.96
C ILE A 91 11.32 -2.54 2.46
N ASN A 92 11.28 -1.35 1.88
CA ASN A 92 11.08 -1.18 0.45
C ASN A 92 12.14 -1.92 -0.37
N ASP A 93 13.41 -1.73 -0.05
CA ASP A 93 14.53 -2.37 -0.74
C ASP A 93 14.47 -3.89 -0.63
N MET A 94 14.10 -4.39 0.54
CA MET A 94 13.91 -5.82 0.75
C MET A 94 12.73 -6.38 -0.06
N ILE A 95 11.62 -5.66 -0.15
CA ILE A 95 10.46 -6.05 -0.96
C ILE A 95 10.84 -6.05 -2.44
N GLU A 96 11.53 -5.02 -2.91
CA GLU A 96 11.94 -4.93 -4.31
C GLU A 96 12.97 -6.01 -4.68
N SER A 97 13.96 -6.26 -3.81
CA SER A 97 14.93 -7.35 -4.03
C SER A 97 14.27 -8.74 -4.03
N LYS A 98 13.26 -8.95 -3.18
CA LYS A 98 12.49 -10.20 -3.15
C LYS A 98 11.54 -10.34 -4.33
N LYS A 99 11.00 -9.27 -4.87
CA LYS A 99 10.20 -9.33 -6.12
C LYS A 99 11.04 -9.84 -7.28
N GLN A 100 12.29 -9.39 -7.40
CA GLN A 100 13.21 -9.89 -8.40
C GLN A 100 13.52 -11.39 -8.22
N LEU A 101 13.48 -11.87 -6.96
CA LEU A 101 13.65 -13.29 -6.63
C LEU A 101 12.33 -14.08 -6.69
N ALA A 102 11.19 -13.44 -6.37
CA ALA A 102 9.86 -14.08 -6.26
C ALA A 102 9.15 -14.27 -7.59
N GLU A 103 9.63 -13.70 -8.68
CA GLU A 103 9.29 -14.22 -10.01
C GLU A 103 9.74 -15.68 -10.16
N GLN A 104 10.57 -16.18 -9.24
CA GLN A 104 11.04 -17.56 -9.21
C GLN A 104 10.47 -18.42 -8.07
N VAL A 105 9.90 -17.82 -7.00
CA VAL A 105 9.40 -18.59 -5.83
C VAL A 105 8.15 -17.95 -5.24
N VAL A 106 7.01 -18.55 -5.47
CA VAL A 106 5.73 -18.23 -4.82
C VAL A 106 5.78 -18.72 -3.36
N GLY A 107 5.68 -17.84 -2.37
CA GLY A 107 5.41 -18.26 -0.99
C GLY A 107 6.03 -17.53 0.19
N ALA A 108 6.65 -16.37 0.05
CA ALA A 108 7.17 -15.65 1.21
C ALA A 108 6.08 -14.77 1.86
N GLY A 109 5.36 -15.33 2.84
CA GLY A 109 4.48 -14.64 3.76
C GLY A 109 5.25 -13.83 4.83
N GLU A 110 4.64 -13.64 5.98
CA GLU A 110 5.16 -12.88 7.13
C GLU A 110 6.43 -13.47 7.76
N ASP A 111 6.82 -14.66 7.36
CA ASP A 111 7.85 -15.48 8.03
C ASP A 111 9.28 -14.92 7.90
N TRP A 112 9.54 -14.04 6.93
CA TRP A 112 10.88 -13.52 6.70
C TRP A 112 11.46 -12.68 7.86
N LEU A 113 10.59 -12.02 8.66
CA LEU A 113 11.02 -11.29 9.86
C LEU A 113 11.47 -12.26 10.97
N THR A 114 10.83 -13.40 11.07
CA THR A 114 11.15 -14.43 12.07
C THR A 114 12.40 -15.23 11.70
N GLU A 115 12.78 -15.23 10.43
CA GLU A 115 13.99 -15.88 9.92
C GLU A 115 15.26 -15.00 10.04
N MET A 116 15.11 -13.72 10.40
CA MET A 116 16.23 -12.81 10.59
C MET A 116 17.00 -13.12 11.87
N ASP A 117 18.32 -13.11 11.78
CA ASP A 117 19.18 -13.11 12.96
C ASP A 117 19.19 -11.75 13.64
N THR A 118 19.78 -11.70 14.86
CA THR A 118 19.81 -10.48 15.68
C THR A 118 20.57 -9.33 15.01
N ASP A 119 21.62 -9.63 14.25
CA ASP A 119 22.43 -8.61 13.57
C ASP A 119 21.70 -8.04 12.37
N GLN A 120 20.97 -8.87 11.62
CA GLN A 120 20.11 -8.44 10.53
C GLN A 120 18.96 -7.56 11.04
N LEU A 121 18.29 -7.94 12.13
CA LEU A 121 17.25 -7.12 12.78
C LEU A 121 17.82 -5.78 13.28
N ARG A 122 18.99 -5.79 13.88
CA ARG A 122 19.67 -4.59 14.36
C ARG A 122 19.96 -3.63 13.20
N ASN A 123 20.55 -4.12 12.12
CA ASN A 123 20.85 -3.33 10.92
C ASN A 123 19.59 -2.78 10.26
N LEU A 124 18.50 -3.52 10.29
CA LEU A 124 17.20 -3.07 9.80
C LEU A 124 16.68 -1.86 10.60
N LEU A 125 16.85 -1.87 11.92
CA LEU A 125 16.31 -0.85 12.83
C LEU A 125 17.19 0.40 12.98
N ILE A 126 18.44 0.37 12.54
CA ILE A 126 19.32 1.54 12.61
C ILE A 126 18.88 2.59 11.60
N LEU A 127 18.57 3.79 12.07
CA LEU A 127 18.30 4.94 11.22
C LEU A 127 19.58 5.44 10.55
N ASP A 128 19.51 5.70 9.24
CA ASP A 128 20.58 6.38 8.53
C ASP A 128 20.44 7.90 8.70
N ARG A 129 21.30 8.48 9.54
CA ARG A 129 21.30 9.93 9.80
C ARG A 129 21.91 10.75 8.66
N ASN A 130 22.55 10.11 7.71
CA ASN A 130 23.20 10.75 6.56
C ASN A 130 22.42 10.53 5.26
N ALA A 131 21.20 10.00 5.34
CA ALA A 131 20.36 9.81 4.17
C ALA A 131 20.08 11.17 3.51
N VAL A 132 20.48 11.28 2.26
CA VAL A 132 20.24 12.45 1.41
C VAL A 132 19.15 12.09 0.42
N ILE A 133 18.18 12.99 0.23
CA ILE A 133 17.21 12.87 -0.84
C ILE A 133 17.97 13.17 -2.13
N GLU A 134 18.17 12.19 -2.98
CA GLU A 134 18.58 12.45 -4.36
C GLU A 134 17.36 13.07 -5.06
N GLU A 135 17.46 14.36 -5.39
CA GLU A 135 16.49 14.99 -6.28
C GLU A 135 16.72 14.37 -7.66
N ASP A 136 15.80 13.51 -8.10
CA ASP A 136 15.76 13.09 -9.48
C ASP A 136 15.59 14.35 -10.33
N GLU A 137 16.61 14.71 -11.09
CA GLU A 137 16.54 15.76 -12.11
C GLU A 137 15.45 15.37 -13.11
N VAL A 138 14.38 16.18 -13.14
CA VAL A 138 13.26 16.07 -14.08
C VAL A 138 13.69 16.50 -15.48
#